data_09e6c463024362e03240b78d6b3f3f30
#
_entry.id   09e6c463024362e03240b78d6b3f3f30
#
_cell.length_a   1.000
_cell.length_b   1.000
_cell.length_c   1.000
_cell.angle_alpha   90.00
_cell.angle_beta   90.00
_cell.angle_gamma   90.00
#
_symmetry.space_group_name_H-M   'P 1'
#
loop_
_entity.id
_entity.type
_entity.pdbx_description
1 polymer ?
#
loop_
_entity_poly.entity_id
_entity_poly.type
_entity_poly.pdbx_seq_one_letter_code
_entity_poly.pdbx_strand_id
1 'polypeptide(L)'
;MGSHRIERTTEDIKRELTAIFRELKDPRVQQAFISIVRVEVTNDLSYCTVQISAIEGLDRAKEAVKGLKSASGFIRRELGHRLHLRHVPELIFHATDSREYSANISRILNSLDIKEDEEENDESV
;
A
#
# COMPACT_ATOMS: atom_id res chain seq x y z
N MET A 1 -6.20 -16.46 -16.59
CA MET A 1 -7.21 -16.52 -15.55
C MET A 1 -6.69 -16.10 -14.21
N GLY A 2 -5.56 -16.68 -13.79
CA GLY A 2 -5.02 -16.35 -12.48
C GLY A 2 -4.72 -14.88 -12.32
N SER A 3 -4.13 -14.25 -13.32
CA SER A 3 -3.76 -12.84 -13.19
C SER A 3 -4.99 -11.94 -13.12
N HIS A 4 -6.03 -12.29 -13.86
CA HIS A 4 -7.28 -11.54 -13.81
C HIS A 4 -7.90 -11.61 -12.42
N ARG A 5 -7.89 -12.80 -11.86
CA ARG A 5 -8.44 -13.01 -10.53
C ARG A 5 -7.60 -12.28 -9.49
N ILE A 6 -6.29 -12.32 -9.64
CA ILE A 6 -5.39 -11.65 -8.70
C ILE A 6 -5.61 -10.15 -8.73
N GLU A 7 -5.71 -9.57 -9.91
CA GLU A 7 -5.94 -8.14 -10.04
C GLU A 7 -7.23 -7.71 -9.38
N ARG A 8 -8.29 -8.48 -9.60
CA ARG A 8 -9.57 -8.15 -9.01
C ARG A 8 -9.51 -8.26 -7.50
N THR A 9 -8.86 -9.31 -7.00
CA THR A 9 -8.71 -9.48 -5.57
C THR A 9 -7.92 -8.33 -4.97
N THR A 10 -6.88 -7.87 -5.67
CA THR A 10 -6.06 -6.77 -5.21
C THR A 10 -6.88 -5.50 -5.08
N GLU A 11 -7.72 -5.20 -6.07
CA GLU A 11 -8.56 -4.02 -6.02
C GLU A 11 -9.57 -4.11 -4.88
N ASP A 12 -10.16 -5.27 -4.70
CA ASP A 12 -11.12 -5.47 -3.63
C ASP A 12 -10.45 -5.29 -2.27
N ILE A 13 -9.25 -5.84 -2.11
CA ILE A 13 -8.51 -5.72 -0.87
C ILE A 13 -8.20 -4.25 -0.58
N LYS A 14 -7.73 -3.53 -1.58
CA LYS A 14 -7.39 -2.13 -1.40
C LYS A 14 -8.60 -1.32 -0.94
N ARG A 15 -9.74 -1.55 -1.57
CA ARG A 15 -10.96 -0.84 -1.24
C ARG A 15 -11.40 -1.12 0.20
N GLU A 16 -11.39 -2.38 0.58
CA GLU A 16 -11.83 -2.72 1.92
C GLU A 16 -10.84 -2.27 2.98
N LEU A 17 -9.55 -2.36 2.69
CA LEU A 17 -8.55 -1.87 3.63
C LEU A 17 -8.73 -0.39 3.90
N THR A 18 -9.00 0.38 2.86
CA THR A 18 -9.23 1.81 3.03
C THR A 18 -10.38 2.06 4.00
N ALA A 19 -11.46 1.31 3.85
CA ALA A 19 -12.61 1.45 4.75
C ALA A 19 -12.27 1.01 6.16
N ILE A 20 -11.54 -0.09 6.29
CA ILE A 20 -11.18 -0.62 7.61
C ILE A 20 -10.28 0.36 8.35
N PHE A 21 -9.33 0.98 7.65
CA PHE A 21 -8.41 1.93 8.28
C PHE A 21 -9.18 3.08 8.93
N ARG A 22 -10.28 3.50 8.33
CA ARG A 22 -11.08 4.60 8.88
C ARG A 22 -11.76 4.22 10.19
N GLU A 23 -11.91 2.93 10.44
CA GLU A 23 -12.56 2.47 11.66
C GLU A 23 -11.59 2.28 12.82
N LEU A 24 -10.29 2.32 12.54
CA LEU A 24 -9.29 2.10 13.58
C LEU A 24 -9.23 3.31 14.50
N LYS A 25 -9.09 3.03 15.79
CA LYS A 25 -9.07 4.09 16.79
C LYS A 25 -7.68 4.44 17.29
N ASP A 26 -6.66 3.86 16.70
CA ASP A 26 -5.28 4.14 17.06
C ASP A 26 -4.92 5.56 16.64
N PRO A 27 -4.45 6.40 17.57
CA PRO A 27 -4.13 7.79 17.22
C PRO A 27 -3.07 7.90 16.14
N ARG A 28 -2.15 6.95 16.09
CA ARG A 28 -1.10 6.98 15.06
C ARG A 28 -1.69 6.87 13.66
N VAL A 29 -2.84 6.23 13.55
CA VAL A 29 -3.52 6.09 12.26
C VAL A 29 -4.49 7.23 12.05
N GLN A 30 -5.25 7.58 13.07
CA GLN A 30 -6.29 8.60 12.95
C GLN A 30 -5.75 9.99 12.68
N GLN A 31 -4.58 10.30 13.23
CA GLN A 31 -4.03 11.65 13.14
C GLN A 31 -3.26 11.88 11.85
N ALA A 32 -3.16 10.88 11.01
CA ALA A 32 -2.44 11.01 9.76
C ALA A 32 -3.42 10.91 8.60
N PHE A 33 -3.14 11.67 7.55
CA PHE A 33 -3.89 11.52 6.30
C PHE A 33 -3.15 10.49 5.47
N ILE A 34 -3.47 9.23 5.69
CA ILE A 34 -2.77 8.14 5.02
C ILE A 34 -3.55 7.69 3.80
N SER A 35 -2.81 7.16 2.84
CA SER A 35 -3.41 6.55 1.69
C SER A 35 -2.60 5.31 1.32
N ILE A 36 -3.28 4.40 0.65
CA ILE A 36 -2.64 3.19 0.15
C ILE A 36 -2.10 3.51 -1.23
N VAL A 37 -0.77 3.46 -1.35
CA VAL A 37 -0.12 3.76 -2.61
C VAL A 37 -0.15 2.54 -3.53
N ARG A 38 0.03 1.36 -2.93
CA ARG A 38 0.15 0.15 -3.72
C ARG A 38 -0.20 -1.07 -2.87
N VAL A 39 -0.85 -2.04 -3.49
CA VAL A 39 -1.15 -3.31 -2.87
C VAL A 39 -0.64 -4.39 -3.81
N GLU A 40 0.14 -5.32 -3.27
CA GLU A 40 0.66 -6.44 -4.04
C GLU A 40 0.34 -7.74 -3.31
N VAL A 41 -0.29 -8.65 -4.01
CA VAL A 41 -0.69 -9.93 -3.44
C VAL A 41 0.07 -11.03 -4.18
N THR A 42 0.63 -11.97 -3.44
CA THR A 42 1.32 -13.09 -4.05
C THR A 42 0.32 -14.00 -4.78
N ASN A 43 0.83 -14.75 -5.75
CA ASN A 43 -0.04 -15.58 -6.58
C ASN A 43 -0.84 -16.59 -5.77
N ASP A 44 -0.25 -17.11 -4.70
CA ASP A 44 -0.93 -18.08 -3.86
C ASP A 44 -1.74 -17.42 -2.74
N LEU A 45 -1.83 -16.09 -2.75
CA LEU A 45 -2.58 -15.31 -1.76
C LEU A 45 -2.05 -15.50 -0.34
N SER A 46 -0.78 -15.83 -0.19
CA SER A 46 -0.18 -15.99 1.13
C SER A 46 0.17 -14.66 1.77
N TYR A 47 0.62 -13.71 0.97
CA TYR A 47 1.09 -12.43 1.49
C TYR A 47 0.51 -11.28 0.70
N CYS A 48 0.25 -10.20 1.41
CA CYS A 48 -0.25 -8.97 0.81
C CYS A 48 0.59 -7.81 1.33
N THR A 49 1.36 -7.21 0.45
CA THR A 49 2.19 -6.06 0.80
C THR A 49 1.41 -4.79 0.51
N VAL A 50 1.33 -3.93 1.51
CA VAL A 50 0.57 -2.69 1.42
C VAL A 50 1.51 -1.53 1.69
N GLN A 51 1.64 -0.65 0.70
CA GLN A 51 2.49 0.54 0.85
C GLN A 51 1.64 1.73 1.24
N ILE A 52 2.03 2.38 2.32
CA ILE A 52 1.27 3.45 2.94
C ILE A 52 2.06 4.74 2.88
N SER A 53 1.41 5.80 2.45
CA SER A 53 2.01 7.13 2.51
C SER A 53 1.12 8.03 3.36
N ALA A 54 1.69 9.14 3.80
CA ALA A 54 0.95 10.15 4.54
C ALA A 54 1.25 11.51 3.94
N ILE A 55 0.23 12.35 3.89
CA ILE A 55 0.42 13.70 3.37
C ILE A 55 1.46 14.44 4.17
N GLU A 56 1.51 14.18 5.48
CA GLU A 56 2.44 14.86 6.38
C GLU A 56 3.89 14.43 6.21
N GLY A 57 4.14 13.37 5.46
CA GLY A 57 5.49 12.94 5.19
C GLY A 57 5.78 11.55 5.68
N LEU A 58 7.04 11.13 5.43
CA LEU A 58 7.43 9.75 5.71
C LEU A 58 7.38 9.40 7.19
N ASP A 59 7.79 10.33 8.04
CA ASP A 59 7.80 10.04 9.48
C ASP A 59 6.40 9.72 9.98
N ARG A 60 5.42 10.49 9.54
CA ARG A 60 4.05 10.24 9.92
C ARG A 60 3.55 8.93 9.34
N ALA A 61 3.96 8.61 8.12
CA ALA A 61 3.59 7.33 7.51
C ALA A 61 4.16 6.17 8.32
N LYS A 62 5.38 6.31 8.82
CA LYS A 62 5.98 5.27 9.65
C LYS A 62 5.22 5.06 10.95
N GLU A 63 4.77 6.14 11.57
CA GLU A 63 3.98 6.02 12.78
C GLU A 63 2.65 5.34 12.51
N ALA A 64 2.02 5.72 11.39
CA ALA A 64 0.76 5.08 11.02
C ALA A 64 0.95 3.59 10.79
N VAL A 65 2.06 3.21 10.14
CA VAL A 65 2.34 1.80 9.89
C VAL A 65 2.47 1.04 11.20
N LYS A 66 3.08 1.64 12.21
CA LYS A 66 3.16 0.98 13.51
C LYS A 66 1.78 0.70 14.07
N GLY A 67 0.87 1.66 13.93
CA GLY A 67 -0.50 1.46 14.36
C GLY A 67 -1.21 0.37 13.58
N LEU A 68 -0.98 0.34 12.26
CA LEU A 68 -1.60 -0.68 11.43
C LEU A 68 -1.08 -2.06 11.79
N LYS A 69 0.22 -2.17 12.06
CA LYS A 69 0.78 -3.45 12.48
C LYS A 69 0.17 -3.92 13.79
N SER A 70 -0.03 -3.01 14.72
CA SER A 70 -0.67 -3.36 15.98
C SER A 70 -2.08 -3.87 15.80
N ALA A 71 -2.78 -3.37 14.79
CA ALA A 71 -4.16 -3.76 14.53
C ALA A 71 -4.27 -4.88 13.48
N SER A 72 -3.16 -5.51 13.15
CA SER A 72 -3.10 -6.48 12.06
C SER A 72 -4.13 -7.60 12.18
N GLY A 73 -4.28 -8.13 13.39
CA GLY A 73 -5.25 -9.21 13.60
C GLY A 73 -6.67 -8.77 13.33
N PHE A 74 -7.02 -7.58 13.82
CA PHE A 74 -8.35 -7.05 13.57
C PHE A 74 -8.56 -6.79 12.07
N ILE A 75 -7.55 -6.21 11.43
CA ILE A 75 -7.65 -5.88 10.01
C ILE A 75 -7.86 -7.15 9.18
N ARG A 76 -7.08 -8.18 9.47
CA ARG A 76 -7.22 -9.44 8.74
C ARG A 76 -8.59 -10.06 8.93
N ARG A 77 -9.08 -10.03 10.14
CA ARG A 77 -10.40 -10.60 10.43
C ARG A 77 -11.50 -9.86 9.67
N GLU A 78 -11.42 -8.53 9.69
CA GLU A 78 -12.40 -7.74 8.98
C GLU A 78 -12.32 -7.97 7.48
N LEU A 79 -11.12 -8.05 6.96
CA LEU A 79 -10.93 -8.26 5.53
C LEU A 79 -11.51 -9.60 5.10
N GLY A 80 -11.25 -10.64 5.89
CA GLY A 80 -11.79 -11.95 5.59
C GLY A 80 -13.31 -11.96 5.58
N HIS A 81 -13.91 -11.26 6.54
CA HIS A 81 -15.38 -11.17 6.62
C HIS A 81 -15.95 -10.42 5.44
N ARG A 82 -15.37 -9.26 5.12
CA ARG A 82 -15.94 -8.40 4.09
C ARG A 82 -15.83 -8.99 2.70
N LEU A 83 -14.77 -9.71 2.45
CA LEU A 83 -14.53 -10.29 1.13
C LEU A 83 -14.83 -11.77 1.08
N HIS A 84 -15.31 -12.33 2.18
CA HIS A 84 -15.65 -13.76 2.27
C HIS A 84 -14.47 -14.62 1.85
N LEU A 85 -13.28 -14.25 2.30
CA LEU A 85 -12.07 -14.98 1.95
C LEU A 85 -11.93 -16.22 2.81
N ARG A 86 -11.68 -17.34 2.15
CA ARG A 86 -11.39 -18.58 2.84
C ARG A 86 -10.05 -18.49 3.53
N HIS A 87 -9.08 -17.87 2.85
CA HIS A 87 -7.73 -17.72 3.33
C HIS A 87 -7.35 -16.26 3.19
N VAL A 88 -7.04 -15.62 4.32
CA VAL A 88 -6.68 -14.21 4.32
C VAL A 88 -5.16 -14.10 4.27
N PRO A 89 -4.62 -13.37 3.30
CA PRO A 89 -3.16 -13.24 3.24
C PRO A 89 -2.62 -12.50 4.45
N GLU A 90 -1.37 -12.78 4.77
CA GLU A 90 -0.69 -12.04 5.82
C GLU A 90 -0.37 -10.65 5.30
N LEU A 91 -0.69 -9.65 6.10
CA LEU A 91 -0.51 -8.26 5.69
C LEU A 91 0.86 -7.75 6.09
N ILE A 92 1.56 -7.13 5.15
CA ILE A 92 2.87 -6.54 5.38
C ILE A 92 2.75 -5.07 5.03
N PHE A 93 2.91 -4.21 6.03
CA PHE A 93 2.75 -2.78 5.83
C PHE A 93 4.11 -2.10 5.72
N HIS A 94 4.26 -1.26 4.72
CA HIS A 94 5.47 -0.47 4.51
C HIS A 94 5.11 1.00 4.38
N ALA A 95 5.90 1.84 5.03
CA ALA A 95 5.76 3.28 4.87
C ALA A 95 6.55 3.72 3.65
N THR A 96 5.98 4.61 2.87
CA THR A 96 6.66 5.15 1.71
C THR A 96 6.42 6.65 1.65
N ASP A 97 7.35 7.37 1.04
CA ASP A 97 7.24 8.81 0.88
C ASP A 97 6.51 9.08 -0.42
N SER A 98 5.33 9.70 -0.33
CA SER A 98 4.54 9.94 -1.52
C SER A 98 5.25 10.86 -2.51
N ARG A 99 6.09 11.77 -2.00
CA ARG A 99 6.85 12.64 -2.88
C ARG A 99 7.90 11.87 -3.65
N GLU A 100 8.58 10.95 -2.98
CA GLU A 100 9.54 10.10 -3.66
C GLU A 100 8.85 9.25 -4.72
N TYR A 101 7.70 8.72 -4.36
CA TYR A 101 6.94 7.90 -5.29
C TYR A 101 6.57 8.71 -6.53
N SER A 102 6.07 9.92 -6.34
CA SER A 102 5.70 10.79 -7.46
C SER A 102 6.90 11.14 -8.31
N ALA A 103 8.03 11.43 -7.68
CA ALA A 103 9.25 11.74 -8.41
C ALA A 103 9.70 10.57 -9.25
N ASN A 104 9.62 9.37 -8.71
CA ASN A 104 9.97 8.17 -9.45
C ASN A 104 9.06 7.97 -10.65
N ILE A 105 7.78 8.19 -10.47
CA ILE A 105 6.83 8.06 -11.57
C ILE A 105 7.16 9.07 -12.67
N SER A 106 7.42 10.31 -12.28
CA SER A 106 7.76 11.34 -13.27
C SER A 106 9.02 10.98 -14.01
N ARG A 107 10.03 10.47 -13.31
CA ARG A 107 11.27 10.08 -13.95
C ARG A 107 11.06 8.94 -14.95
N ILE A 108 10.25 7.98 -14.57
CA ILE A 108 9.96 6.87 -15.46
C ILE A 108 9.28 7.38 -16.73
N LEU A 109 8.33 8.27 -16.59
CA LEU A 109 7.66 8.85 -17.75
C LEU A 109 8.62 9.64 -18.62
N ASN A 110 9.52 10.39 -18.00
CA ASN A 110 10.52 11.12 -18.75
C ASN A 110 11.45 10.19 -19.49
N SER A 111 11.82 9.09 -18.86
CA SER A 111 12.68 8.11 -19.51
C SER A 111 12.04 7.52 -20.75
N LEU A 112 10.74 7.32 -20.70
CA LEU A 112 10.02 6.78 -21.84
C LEU A 112 10.02 7.78 -23.00
N ASP A 113 9.97 9.06 -22.69
CA ASP A 113 9.97 10.09 -23.73
C ASP A 113 11.37 10.43 -24.22
N ILE A 114 12.30 10.54 -23.27
CA ILE A 114 13.68 10.93 -23.58
C ILE A 114 14.59 9.89 -22.99
N LYS A 115 14.74 8.82 -23.68
CA LYS A 115 15.43 7.65 -23.13
C LYS A 115 16.90 7.88 -22.85
N GLU A 116 17.49 8.83 -23.50
CA GLU A 116 18.91 9.07 -23.27
C GLU A 116 19.19 9.68 -21.93
N ASP A 117 18.19 10.21 -21.25
CA ASP A 117 18.36 10.83 -19.94
C ASP A 117 18.27 9.86 -18.80
N GLU A 118 17.87 8.66 -19.07
CA GLU A 118 17.50 7.75 -18.01
C GLU A 118 18.64 7.43 -17.06
N GLU A 119 19.85 7.42 -17.55
CA GLU A 119 20.95 6.99 -16.71
C GLU A 119 21.22 7.95 -15.58
N GLU A 120 21.26 9.24 -15.86
CA GLU A 120 21.53 10.17 -14.78
C GLU A 120 20.37 10.33 -13.85
N ASN A 121 19.19 10.05 -14.32
CA ASN A 121 18.01 10.13 -13.45
C ASN A 121 17.98 9.02 -12.44
N ASP A 122 18.60 7.92 -12.76
CA ASP A 122 18.53 6.77 -11.87
C ASP A 122 19.17 7.01 -10.53
N GLU A 123 20.34 7.61 -10.54
CA GLU A 123 21.02 7.75 -9.28
C GLU A 123 20.47 8.88 -8.44
N SER A 124 19.70 9.75 -9.02
CA SER A 124 19.11 10.83 -8.25
C SER A 124 18.09 10.34 -7.26
N VAL A 125 17.73 9.13 -7.34
CA VAL A 125 16.74 8.58 -6.43
C VAL A 125 17.26 8.53 -5.02
#